data_b4ed9f6858f0243c78f72252a5f370b1
#
_entry.id   b4ed9f6858f0243c78f72252a5f370b1
#
_cell.length_a   1.000
_cell.length_b   1.000
_cell.length_c   1.000
_cell.angle_alpha   90.00
_cell.angle_beta   90.00
_cell.angle_gamma   90.00
#
_symmetry.space_group_name_H-M   'P 1'
#
loop_
_entity.id
_entity.type
_entity.pdbx_description
1 polymer ?
#
loop_
_entity_poly.entity_id
_entity_poly.type
_entity_poly.pdbx_seq_one_letter_code
_entity_poly.pdbx_strand_id
1 'polypeptide(L)'
;MSNSLKSKVTGSAYNEKFYKDISDSSYSSAKIFLDYLWQYFQPASVLDVGCGKGAWLKACHEYGSEDLIGFDGGWVDESEMLDKKIEFKPVDLNSKFLLNKKVDLTISLEVAEHLKNESSNQFIECLTKTSEIILFSAAYTGQGGTDHINENKHSYWANIFAKYDYKPFDLFRPKFWGDTRVGFWFRQNTFLYVKKNSDLFKKFQSINIQEI
;
A
#
# COMPACT_ATOMS: atom_id res chain seq x y z
N MET A 1 -18.31 45.82 8.04
CA MET A 1 -16.90 45.76 7.59
C MET A 1 -16.28 44.54 8.27
N SER A 2 -16.26 43.44 7.59
CA SER A 2 -15.74 42.16 8.13
C SER A 2 -14.48 41.80 7.35
N ASN A 3 -13.32 41.90 8.01
CA ASN A 3 -12.06 41.49 7.47
C ASN A 3 -11.89 39.98 7.69
N SER A 4 -12.02 39.19 6.63
CA SER A 4 -11.62 37.77 6.63
C SER A 4 -10.11 37.67 6.43
N LEU A 5 -9.41 37.29 7.49
CA LEU A 5 -8.01 36.91 7.45
C LEU A 5 -7.88 35.55 6.73
N LYS A 6 -7.53 35.59 5.46
CA LYS A 6 -6.99 34.42 4.74
C LYS A 6 -5.55 34.24 5.18
N SER A 7 -5.26 33.22 6.00
CA SER A 7 -3.90 32.76 6.27
C SER A 7 -3.33 32.18 4.99
N LYS A 8 -2.35 32.87 4.39
CA LYS A 8 -1.51 32.31 3.31
C LYS A 8 -0.59 31.26 3.92
N VAL A 9 -0.81 30.01 3.59
CA VAL A 9 0.16 28.94 3.83
C VAL A 9 1.31 29.11 2.83
N THR A 10 2.43 29.63 3.31
CA THR A 10 3.69 29.69 2.57
C THR A 10 4.39 28.34 2.68
N GLY A 11 4.30 27.50 1.67
CA GLY A 11 4.87 26.15 1.71
C GLY A 11 5.05 25.43 0.38
N SER A 12 4.93 26.12 -0.79
CA SER A 12 4.83 25.40 -2.06
C SER A 12 6.13 24.72 -2.54
N ALA A 13 7.30 25.33 -2.41
CA ALA A 13 8.55 24.78 -2.95
C ALA A 13 9.16 23.64 -2.09
N TYR A 14 8.98 23.71 -0.76
CA TYR A 14 9.41 22.65 0.17
C TYR A 14 8.52 21.41 0.03
N ASN A 15 7.25 21.60 -0.28
CA ASN A 15 6.28 20.54 -0.50
C ASN A 15 6.55 19.76 -1.80
N GLU A 16 6.81 20.41 -2.92
CA GLU A 16 7.02 19.73 -4.21
C GLU A 16 8.27 18.86 -4.23
N LYS A 17 9.40 19.35 -3.69
CA LYS A 17 10.64 18.57 -3.61
C LYS A 17 10.48 17.38 -2.68
N PHE A 18 9.84 17.55 -1.54
CA PHE A 18 9.59 16.49 -0.57
C PHE A 18 8.69 15.37 -1.16
N TYR A 19 7.60 15.74 -1.84
CA TYR A 19 6.74 14.76 -2.52
C TYR A 19 7.41 14.08 -3.70
N LYS A 20 8.30 14.78 -4.40
CA LYS A 20 9.12 14.18 -5.46
C LYS A 20 10.11 13.18 -4.89
N ASP A 21 10.85 13.54 -3.85
CA ASP A 21 11.83 12.66 -3.21
C ASP A 21 11.17 11.40 -2.63
N ILE A 22 9.97 11.50 -2.02
CA ILE A 22 9.18 10.35 -1.54
C ILE A 22 8.71 9.49 -2.71
N SER A 23 8.18 10.10 -3.77
CA SER A 23 7.70 9.37 -4.94
C SER A 23 8.84 8.61 -5.64
N ASP A 24 10.00 9.22 -5.79
CA ASP A 24 11.20 8.60 -6.38
C ASP A 24 11.71 7.45 -5.49
N SER A 25 11.70 7.62 -4.16
CA SER A 25 12.07 6.57 -3.20
C SER A 25 11.06 5.41 -3.21
N SER A 26 9.75 5.71 -3.28
CA SER A 26 8.68 4.70 -3.36
C SER A 26 8.78 3.91 -4.66
N TYR A 27 8.99 4.58 -5.79
CA TYR A 27 9.15 3.91 -7.08
C TYR A 27 10.40 3.01 -7.12
N SER A 28 11.55 3.49 -6.61
CA SER A 28 12.77 2.68 -6.53
C SER A 28 12.59 1.46 -5.63
N SER A 29 11.93 1.64 -4.48
CA SER A 29 11.60 0.55 -3.55
C SER A 29 10.65 -0.45 -4.20
N ALA A 30 9.61 0.04 -4.92
CA ALA A 30 8.65 -0.78 -5.63
C ALA A 30 9.35 -1.71 -6.63
N LYS A 31 10.26 -1.20 -7.46
CA LYS A 31 10.97 -2.02 -8.45
C LYS A 31 11.74 -3.16 -7.80
N ILE A 32 12.43 -2.90 -6.68
CA ILE A 32 13.21 -3.92 -5.98
C ILE A 32 12.30 -4.98 -5.35
N PHE A 33 11.17 -4.55 -4.73
CA PHE A 33 10.21 -5.47 -4.12
C PHE A 33 9.49 -6.31 -5.16
N LEU A 34 9.05 -5.69 -6.26
CA LEU A 34 8.30 -6.37 -7.31
C LEU A 34 9.18 -7.36 -8.09
N ASP A 35 10.45 -7.03 -8.35
CA ASP A 35 11.41 -7.96 -8.95
C ASP A 35 11.51 -9.27 -8.15
N TYR A 36 11.44 -9.18 -6.83
CA TYR A 36 11.44 -10.34 -5.95
C TYR A 36 10.06 -11.03 -5.90
N LEU A 37 8.97 -10.27 -5.76
CA LEU A 37 7.62 -10.81 -5.64
C LEU A 37 7.16 -11.52 -6.91
N TRP A 38 7.51 -11.00 -8.10
CA TRP A 38 7.16 -11.57 -9.41
C TRP A 38 7.77 -12.95 -9.69
N GLN A 39 8.74 -13.38 -8.89
CA GLN A 39 9.25 -14.76 -8.92
C GLN A 39 8.21 -15.77 -8.39
N TYR A 40 7.28 -15.33 -7.58
CA TYR A 40 6.23 -16.17 -6.99
C TYR A 40 4.92 -16.11 -7.77
N PHE A 41 4.50 -14.95 -8.24
CA PHE A 41 3.31 -14.77 -9.06
C PHE A 41 3.39 -13.45 -9.84
N GLN A 42 2.63 -13.37 -10.94
CA GLN A 42 2.63 -12.20 -11.82
C GLN A 42 1.19 -11.70 -11.99
N PRO A 43 0.76 -10.67 -11.23
CA PRO A 43 -0.58 -10.14 -11.30
C PRO A 43 -0.79 -9.39 -12.63
N ALA A 44 -1.87 -9.68 -13.35
CA ALA A 44 -2.31 -8.91 -14.52
C ALA A 44 -3.08 -7.66 -14.11
N SER A 45 -3.76 -7.71 -12.94
CA SER A 45 -4.58 -6.63 -12.39
C SER A 45 -4.13 -6.25 -10.98
N VAL A 46 -3.97 -4.94 -10.74
CA VAL A 46 -3.48 -4.40 -9.46
C VAL A 46 -4.34 -3.23 -9.01
N LEU A 47 -4.77 -3.26 -7.74
CA LEU A 47 -5.35 -2.13 -7.02
C LEU A 47 -4.33 -1.60 -6.01
N ASP A 48 -4.05 -0.32 -6.01
CA ASP A 48 -3.26 0.36 -4.97
C ASP A 48 -4.17 1.29 -4.17
N VAL A 49 -4.31 1.02 -2.86
CA VAL A 49 -5.17 1.76 -1.93
C VAL A 49 -4.30 2.65 -1.06
N GLY A 50 -4.40 3.96 -1.25
CA GLY A 50 -3.46 4.95 -0.78
C GLY A 50 -2.33 5.14 -1.79
N CYS A 51 -2.67 5.20 -3.08
CA CYS A 51 -1.71 5.13 -4.19
C CYS A 51 -0.84 6.38 -4.37
N GLY A 52 -1.20 7.52 -3.75
CA GLY A 52 -0.56 8.79 -4.03
C GLY A 52 -0.55 9.08 -5.53
N LYS A 53 0.62 9.38 -6.09
CA LYS A 53 0.80 9.59 -7.54
C LYS A 53 0.98 8.29 -8.35
N GLY A 54 0.77 7.12 -7.76
CA GLY A 54 0.80 5.82 -8.44
C GLY A 54 2.20 5.24 -8.67
N ALA A 55 3.16 5.50 -7.79
CA ALA A 55 4.54 5.01 -7.93
C ALA A 55 4.63 3.47 -7.99
N TRP A 56 3.88 2.78 -7.13
CA TRP A 56 3.81 1.32 -7.11
C TRP A 56 3.08 0.76 -8.34
N LEU A 57 1.99 1.39 -8.77
CA LEU A 57 1.25 0.99 -9.97
C LEU A 57 2.08 1.16 -11.24
N LYS A 58 2.84 2.27 -11.36
CA LYS A 58 3.78 2.46 -12.47
C LYS A 58 4.81 1.33 -12.52
N ALA A 59 5.39 0.96 -11.38
CA ALA A 59 6.31 -0.15 -11.32
C ALA A 59 5.62 -1.48 -11.72
N CYS A 60 4.40 -1.75 -11.25
CA CYS A 60 3.63 -2.93 -11.67
C CYS A 60 3.41 -2.97 -13.18
N HIS A 61 3.09 -1.82 -13.81
CA HIS A 61 2.96 -1.72 -15.27
C HIS A 61 4.26 -2.10 -15.99
N GLU A 62 5.39 -1.60 -15.55
CA GLU A 62 6.70 -1.94 -16.12
C GLU A 62 7.06 -3.43 -15.98
N TYR A 63 6.49 -4.11 -15.00
CA TYR A 63 6.62 -5.56 -14.79
C TYR A 63 5.48 -6.38 -15.45
N GLY A 64 4.63 -5.74 -16.28
CA GLY A 64 3.66 -6.41 -17.15
C GLY A 64 2.22 -6.47 -16.65
N SER A 65 1.88 -5.79 -15.54
CA SER A 65 0.47 -5.62 -15.15
C SER A 65 -0.22 -4.61 -16.07
N GLU A 66 -1.44 -4.91 -16.53
CA GLU A 66 -2.14 -4.07 -17.52
C GLU A 66 -3.38 -3.37 -16.94
N ASP A 67 -4.03 -3.93 -15.95
CA ASP A 67 -5.23 -3.37 -15.29
C ASP A 67 -4.81 -2.72 -13.97
N LEU A 68 -4.66 -1.39 -13.98
CA LEU A 68 -4.07 -0.61 -12.89
C LEU A 68 -5.10 0.36 -12.32
N ILE A 69 -5.45 0.17 -11.06
CA ILE A 69 -6.44 1.00 -10.36
C ILE A 69 -5.78 1.63 -9.13
N GLY A 70 -5.90 2.95 -8.98
CA GLY A 70 -5.44 3.69 -7.81
C GLY A 70 -6.59 4.29 -7.03
N PHE A 71 -6.65 4.03 -5.73
CA PHE A 71 -7.56 4.69 -4.78
C PHE A 71 -6.76 5.58 -3.85
N ASP A 72 -7.18 6.83 -3.68
CA ASP A 72 -6.63 7.76 -2.69
C ASP A 72 -7.65 8.88 -2.41
N GLY A 73 -7.35 9.77 -1.48
CA GLY A 73 -8.22 10.91 -1.18
C GLY A 73 -8.37 11.91 -2.34
N GLY A 74 -9.44 12.70 -2.31
CA GLY A 74 -9.72 13.70 -3.34
C GLY A 74 -8.73 14.88 -3.42
N TRP A 75 -7.67 14.85 -2.61
CA TRP A 75 -6.54 15.79 -2.68
C TRP A 75 -5.48 15.40 -3.71
N VAL A 76 -5.51 14.17 -4.21
CA VAL A 76 -4.62 13.69 -5.26
C VAL A 76 -5.14 14.18 -6.61
N ASP A 77 -4.27 14.83 -7.38
CA ASP A 77 -4.59 15.28 -8.75
C ASP A 77 -4.32 14.14 -9.74
N GLU A 78 -5.37 13.65 -10.39
CA GLU A 78 -5.28 12.61 -11.41
C GLU A 78 -4.32 12.98 -12.56
N SER A 79 -4.20 14.27 -12.89
CA SER A 79 -3.29 14.74 -13.95
C SER A 79 -1.81 14.53 -13.61
N GLU A 80 -1.49 14.35 -12.32
CA GLU A 80 -0.13 14.10 -11.81
C GLU A 80 0.21 12.61 -11.67
N MET A 81 -0.66 11.68 -12.10
CA MET A 81 -0.36 10.26 -12.08
C MET A 81 0.90 9.95 -12.90
N LEU A 82 1.80 9.17 -12.32
CA LEU A 82 3.09 8.82 -12.92
C LEU A 82 2.98 7.89 -14.13
N ASP A 83 1.82 7.28 -14.33
CA ASP A 83 1.48 6.49 -15.50
C ASP A 83 0.03 6.78 -15.91
N LYS A 84 -0.18 7.08 -17.19
CA LYS A 84 -1.50 7.43 -17.75
C LYS A 84 -2.45 6.24 -17.89
N LYS A 85 -1.96 5.01 -17.71
CA LYS A 85 -2.80 3.80 -17.68
C LYS A 85 -3.48 3.59 -16.33
N ILE A 86 -3.10 4.34 -15.30
CA ILE A 86 -3.70 4.23 -13.98
C ILE A 86 -5.12 4.82 -14.02
N GLU A 87 -6.12 3.99 -13.75
CA GLU A 87 -7.49 4.43 -13.47
C GLU A 87 -7.57 4.94 -12.04
N PHE A 88 -7.50 6.25 -11.83
CA PHE A 88 -7.59 6.86 -10.50
C PHE A 88 -9.05 7.05 -10.06
N LYS A 89 -9.33 6.76 -8.79
CA LYS A 89 -10.62 7.02 -8.15
C LYS A 89 -10.44 7.69 -6.80
N PRO A 90 -10.99 8.89 -6.58
CA PRO A 90 -10.98 9.52 -5.27
C PRO A 90 -11.89 8.77 -4.29
N VAL A 91 -11.34 8.38 -3.13
CA VAL A 91 -12.03 7.58 -2.11
C VAL A 91 -11.65 8.07 -0.72
N ASP A 92 -12.64 8.21 0.18
CA ASP A 92 -12.37 8.39 1.61
C ASP A 92 -12.03 7.04 2.24
N LEU A 93 -10.76 6.81 2.55
CA LEU A 93 -10.26 5.55 3.11
C LEU A 93 -10.66 5.32 4.58
N ASN A 94 -11.16 6.33 5.30
CA ASN A 94 -11.79 6.16 6.60
C ASN A 94 -13.22 5.63 6.50
N SER A 95 -13.78 5.60 5.30
CA SER A 95 -15.14 5.13 5.00
C SER A 95 -15.11 3.79 4.26
N LYS A 96 -16.27 3.15 4.14
CA LYS A 96 -16.39 1.92 3.37
C LYS A 96 -16.24 2.21 1.88
N PHE A 97 -15.28 1.57 1.24
CA PHE A 97 -15.10 1.60 -0.21
C PHE A 97 -15.30 0.21 -0.83
N LEU A 98 -15.65 0.18 -2.10
CA LEU A 98 -15.90 -1.05 -2.84
C LEU A 98 -15.25 -0.96 -4.22
N LEU A 99 -14.70 -2.09 -4.66
CA LEU A 99 -14.34 -2.34 -6.05
C LEU A 99 -15.30 -3.41 -6.60
N ASN A 100 -15.95 -3.13 -7.74
CA ASN A 100 -16.97 -4.01 -8.34
C ASN A 100 -16.38 -5.27 -9.02
N LYS A 101 -15.09 -5.46 -8.96
CA LYS A 101 -14.36 -6.64 -9.47
C LYS A 101 -13.29 -7.04 -8.49
N LYS A 102 -12.77 -8.26 -8.62
CA LYS A 102 -11.53 -8.66 -7.94
C LYS A 102 -10.33 -8.36 -8.85
N VAL A 103 -9.21 -8.08 -8.20
CA VAL A 103 -7.91 -7.95 -8.85
C VAL A 103 -6.97 -9.04 -8.34
N ASP A 104 -5.87 -9.29 -9.06
CA ASP A 104 -4.90 -10.32 -8.68
C ASP A 104 -4.08 -9.91 -7.45
N LEU A 105 -3.76 -8.63 -7.34
CA LEU A 105 -3.00 -8.06 -6.22
C LEU A 105 -3.64 -6.77 -5.73
N THR A 106 -3.82 -6.65 -4.42
CA THR A 106 -4.07 -5.35 -3.78
C THR A 106 -2.82 -4.90 -3.03
N ILE A 107 -2.44 -3.65 -3.20
CA ILE A 107 -1.35 -2.98 -2.50
C ILE A 107 -1.96 -1.96 -1.54
N SER A 108 -1.42 -1.83 -0.33
CA SER A 108 -1.67 -0.70 0.56
C SER A 108 -0.48 -0.57 1.52
N LEU A 109 0.37 0.42 1.27
CA LEU A 109 1.66 0.56 1.94
C LEU A 109 1.81 1.93 2.59
N GLU A 110 2.04 1.94 3.92
CA GLU A 110 2.20 3.15 4.72
C GLU A 110 0.97 4.09 4.58
N VAL A 111 -0.21 3.53 4.81
CA VAL A 111 -1.51 4.22 4.69
C VAL A 111 -2.33 4.10 5.98
N ALA A 112 -2.41 2.92 6.56
CA ALA A 112 -3.34 2.63 7.64
C ALA A 112 -3.00 3.38 8.95
N GLU A 113 -1.76 3.82 9.12
CA GLU A 113 -1.31 4.69 10.22
C GLU A 113 -1.88 6.11 10.17
N HIS A 114 -2.32 6.56 8.98
CA HIS A 114 -2.97 7.86 8.79
C HIS A 114 -4.49 7.81 8.98
N LEU A 115 -5.06 6.61 9.05
CA LEU A 115 -6.50 6.43 9.23
C LEU A 115 -6.86 6.41 10.72
N LYS A 116 -8.11 6.73 11.02
CA LYS A 116 -8.63 6.63 12.39
C LYS A 116 -8.57 5.18 12.87
N ASN A 117 -8.21 4.95 14.14
CA ASN A 117 -8.10 3.61 14.70
C ASN A 117 -9.42 2.82 14.59
N GLU A 118 -10.56 3.48 14.82
CA GLU A 118 -11.89 2.89 14.65
C GLU A 118 -12.20 2.42 13.22
N SER A 119 -11.53 2.99 12.20
CA SER A 119 -11.69 2.58 10.79
C SER A 119 -10.87 1.34 10.43
N SER A 120 -9.89 0.93 11.25
CA SER A 120 -8.96 -0.15 10.93
C SER A 120 -9.62 -1.46 10.50
N ASN A 121 -10.66 -1.92 11.23
CA ASN A 121 -11.36 -3.16 10.88
C ASN A 121 -12.08 -3.04 9.54
N GLN A 122 -12.77 -1.92 9.31
CA GLN A 122 -13.49 -1.65 8.06
C GLN A 122 -12.53 -1.52 6.87
N PHE A 123 -11.39 -0.84 7.07
CA PHE A 123 -10.36 -0.69 6.05
C PHE A 123 -9.82 -2.05 5.58
N ILE A 124 -9.40 -2.91 6.52
CA ILE A 124 -8.93 -4.26 6.19
C ILE A 124 -10.05 -5.10 5.57
N GLU A 125 -11.30 -4.99 6.06
CA GLU A 125 -12.45 -5.66 5.43
C GLU A 125 -12.59 -5.26 3.96
N CYS A 126 -12.45 -3.96 3.63
CA CYS A 126 -12.51 -3.49 2.26
C CYS A 126 -11.37 -4.09 1.40
N LEU A 127 -10.12 -4.07 1.89
CA LEU A 127 -8.99 -4.68 1.19
C LEU A 127 -9.23 -6.18 0.90
N THR A 128 -9.74 -6.93 1.88
CA THR A 128 -9.95 -8.39 1.72
C THR A 128 -11.04 -8.75 0.72
N LYS A 129 -11.88 -7.79 0.33
CA LYS A 129 -12.91 -7.96 -0.71
C LYS A 129 -12.37 -7.76 -2.12
N THR A 130 -11.20 -7.13 -2.27
CA THR A 130 -10.65 -6.76 -3.58
C THR A 130 -9.72 -7.82 -4.17
N SER A 131 -8.94 -8.54 -3.36
CA SER A 131 -7.97 -9.55 -3.83
C SER A 131 -7.77 -10.66 -2.79
N GLU A 132 -7.29 -11.81 -3.21
CA GLU A 132 -6.80 -12.89 -2.33
C GLU A 132 -5.35 -12.72 -1.90
N ILE A 133 -4.64 -11.74 -2.50
CA ILE A 133 -3.23 -11.44 -2.24
C ILE A 133 -3.12 -9.94 -1.96
N ILE A 134 -2.64 -9.58 -0.77
CA ILE A 134 -2.55 -8.19 -0.34
C ILE A 134 -1.13 -7.91 0.15
N LEU A 135 -0.45 -6.97 -0.52
CA LEU A 135 0.81 -6.41 -0.07
C LEU A 135 0.50 -5.24 0.86
N PHE A 136 0.83 -5.38 2.14
CA PHE A 136 0.42 -4.43 3.16
C PHE A 136 1.58 -4.02 4.06
N SER A 137 1.66 -2.73 4.36
CA SER A 137 2.45 -2.19 5.46
C SER A 137 1.70 -1.06 6.18
N ALA A 138 2.07 -0.84 7.42
CA ALA A 138 1.68 0.33 8.20
C ALA A 138 2.76 0.62 9.24
N ALA A 139 2.95 1.89 9.57
CA ALA A 139 3.97 2.32 10.52
C ALA A 139 3.85 1.59 11.86
N TYR A 140 5.00 1.05 12.33
CA TYR A 140 5.08 0.36 13.60
C TYR A 140 5.02 1.34 14.76
N THR A 141 4.46 0.93 15.89
CA THR A 141 4.34 1.73 17.13
C THR A 141 5.65 2.42 17.49
N GLY A 142 5.66 3.74 17.55
CA GLY A 142 6.80 4.57 17.87
C GLY A 142 7.72 4.90 16.68
N GLN A 143 7.33 4.55 15.45
CA GLN A 143 8.07 4.92 14.25
C GLN A 143 8.11 6.43 14.05
N GLY A 144 7.01 7.11 14.37
CA GLY A 144 6.84 8.53 14.11
C GLY A 144 6.64 8.83 12.62
N GLY A 145 6.11 10.01 12.34
CA GLY A 145 5.83 10.48 10.99
C GLY A 145 4.78 11.58 11.01
N THR A 146 4.61 12.27 9.89
CA THR A 146 3.60 13.33 9.77
C THR A 146 2.21 12.68 9.74
N ASP A 147 1.32 13.17 10.61
CA ASP A 147 -0.08 12.70 10.71
C ASP A 147 -0.27 11.20 11.00
N HIS A 148 0.72 10.54 11.63
CA HIS A 148 0.56 9.19 12.15
C HIS A 148 -0.31 9.21 13.40
N ILE A 149 -1.56 8.79 13.28
CA ILE A 149 -2.55 8.75 14.36
C ILE A 149 -2.93 7.33 14.79
N ASN A 150 -2.42 6.31 14.07
CA ASN A 150 -2.82 4.91 14.25
C ASN A 150 -1.64 3.93 14.07
N GLU A 151 -0.48 4.25 14.68
CA GLU A 151 0.66 3.33 14.68
C GLU A 151 0.36 2.10 15.52
N ASN A 152 0.54 0.92 14.95
CA ASN A 152 0.26 -0.34 15.61
C ASN A 152 1.36 -1.38 15.38
N LYS A 153 1.43 -2.38 16.28
CA LYS A 153 2.28 -3.55 16.06
C LYS A 153 1.80 -4.36 14.86
N HIS A 154 2.70 -5.03 14.15
CA HIS A 154 2.34 -5.90 13.03
C HIS A 154 1.28 -6.95 13.41
N SER A 155 1.34 -7.48 14.63
CA SER A 155 0.34 -8.44 15.15
C SER A 155 -1.07 -7.86 15.25
N TYR A 156 -1.24 -6.55 15.44
CA TYR A 156 -2.55 -5.91 15.41
C TYR A 156 -3.22 -6.07 14.05
N TRP A 157 -2.50 -5.73 13.00
CA TRP A 157 -2.99 -5.87 11.61
C TRP A 157 -3.21 -7.34 11.25
N ALA A 158 -2.25 -8.22 11.59
CA ALA A 158 -2.37 -9.67 11.35
C ALA A 158 -3.62 -10.27 12.01
N ASN A 159 -3.98 -9.84 13.22
CA ASN A 159 -5.20 -10.28 13.91
C ASN A 159 -6.48 -9.81 13.20
N ILE A 160 -6.46 -8.63 12.55
CA ILE A 160 -7.62 -8.18 11.78
C ILE A 160 -7.73 -8.98 10.48
N PHE A 161 -6.64 -9.16 9.74
CA PHE A 161 -6.61 -9.97 8.51
C PHE A 161 -7.02 -11.43 8.76
N ALA A 162 -6.63 -12.01 9.91
CA ALA A 162 -6.99 -13.38 10.28
C ALA A 162 -8.51 -13.61 10.38
N LYS A 163 -9.31 -12.57 10.70
CA LYS A 163 -10.80 -12.66 10.73
C LYS A 163 -11.40 -12.95 9.34
N TYR A 164 -10.63 -12.70 8.28
CA TYR A 164 -11.00 -12.87 6.88
C TYR A 164 -10.24 -14.01 6.19
N ASP A 165 -9.65 -14.93 7.00
CA ASP A 165 -8.85 -16.06 6.52
C ASP A 165 -7.57 -15.70 5.76
N TYR A 166 -6.94 -14.55 6.05
CA TYR A 166 -5.62 -14.20 5.50
C TYR A 166 -4.52 -14.55 6.49
N LYS A 167 -3.39 -14.97 5.95
CA LYS A 167 -2.17 -15.29 6.68
C LYS A 167 -1.03 -14.39 6.24
N PRO A 168 -0.25 -13.82 7.17
CA PRO A 168 0.93 -13.02 6.86
C PRO A 168 2.13 -13.90 6.50
N PHE A 169 2.85 -13.50 5.45
CA PHE A 169 4.12 -14.06 5.04
C PHE A 169 5.19 -12.98 5.07
N ASP A 170 6.27 -13.22 5.80
CA ASP A 170 7.40 -12.33 5.93
C ASP A 170 8.44 -12.58 4.83
N LEU A 171 8.11 -12.22 3.60
CA LEU A 171 9.00 -12.41 2.45
C LEU A 171 10.07 -11.34 2.33
N PHE A 172 9.76 -10.11 2.71
CA PHE A 172 10.54 -8.93 2.38
C PHE A 172 11.57 -8.56 3.44
N ARG A 173 11.21 -8.63 4.71
CA ARG A 173 12.09 -8.23 5.82
C ARG A 173 13.38 -9.06 5.87
N PRO A 174 13.36 -10.40 5.82
CA PRO A 174 14.59 -11.18 5.81
C PRO A 174 15.46 -10.92 4.59
N LYS A 175 14.83 -10.59 3.44
CA LYS A 175 15.53 -10.35 2.17
C LYS A 175 16.16 -8.96 2.10
N PHE A 176 15.44 -7.93 2.56
CA PHE A 176 15.79 -6.52 2.30
C PHE A 176 16.17 -5.72 3.54
N TRP A 177 16.26 -6.32 4.73
CA TRP A 177 16.53 -5.60 5.98
C TRP A 177 17.75 -4.66 5.90
N GLY A 178 18.82 -5.10 5.28
CA GLY A 178 20.06 -4.32 5.08
C GLY A 178 20.15 -3.55 3.75
N ASP A 179 19.15 -3.63 2.87
CA ASP A 179 19.20 -3.01 1.54
C ASP A 179 18.79 -1.54 1.59
N THR A 180 19.77 -0.64 1.61
CA THR A 180 19.55 0.81 1.70
C THR A 180 18.92 1.44 0.46
N ARG A 181 18.77 0.71 -0.65
CA ARG A 181 18.06 1.16 -1.85
C ARG A 181 16.55 1.16 -1.67
N VAL A 182 16.05 0.43 -0.65
CA VAL A 182 14.64 0.36 -0.27
C VAL A 182 14.39 1.27 0.92
N GLY A 183 13.33 2.06 0.91
CA GLY A 183 12.90 2.88 2.05
C GLY A 183 12.79 2.04 3.34
N PHE A 184 13.30 2.55 4.47
CA PHE A 184 13.40 1.77 5.70
C PHE A 184 12.03 1.31 6.21
N TRP A 185 10.98 2.13 6.03
CA TRP A 185 9.60 1.82 6.40
C TRP A 185 9.08 0.60 5.64
N PHE A 186 9.33 0.49 4.33
CA PHE A 186 8.96 -0.71 3.56
C PHE A 186 9.71 -1.95 4.03
N ARG A 187 11.03 -1.86 4.26
CA ARG A 187 11.85 -2.97 4.76
C ARG A 187 11.41 -3.47 6.13
N GLN A 188 10.90 -2.55 6.98
CA GLN A 188 10.49 -2.84 8.34
C GLN A 188 9.08 -3.40 8.44
N ASN A 189 8.15 -2.86 7.62
CA ASN A 189 6.72 -3.01 7.89
C ASN A 189 5.99 -3.93 6.92
N THR A 190 6.61 -4.28 5.76
CA THR A 190 5.85 -4.94 4.68
C THR A 190 5.72 -6.44 4.88
N PHE A 191 4.47 -6.91 4.76
CA PHE A 191 4.09 -8.32 4.72
C PHE A 191 3.22 -8.60 3.50
N LEU A 192 3.30 -9.85 3.01
CA LEU A 192 2.32 -10.35 2.04
C LEU A 192 1.24 -11.12 2.80
N TYR A 193 0.01 -10.61 2.77
CA TYR A 193 -1.15 -11.31 3.29
C TYR A 193 -1.80 -12.13 2.19
N VAL A 194 -1.90 -13.44 2.40
CA VAL A 194 -2.43 -14.37 1.41
C VAL A 194 -3.63 -15.10 1.99
N LYS A 195 -4.72 -15.14 1.23
CA LYS A 195 -5.94 -15.83 1.64
C LYS A 195 -5.71 -17.33 1.71
N LYS A 196 -6.14 -17.94 2.81
CA LYS A 196 -6.08 -19.39 3.02
C LYS A 196 -6.73 -20.14 1.86
N ASN A 197 -6.12 -21.23 1.44
CA ASN A 197 -6.59 -22.07 0.34
C ASN A 197 -6.56 -21.45 -1.07
N SER A 198 -6.07 -20.20 -1.24
CA SER A 198 -5.78 -19.65 -2.56
C SER A 198 -4.64 -20.43 -3.25
N ASP A 199 -4.48 -20.23 -4.55
CA ASP A 199 -3.43 -20.94 -5.29
C ASP A 199 -2.03 -20.53 -4.86
N LEU A 200 -1.81 -19.23 -4.56
CA LEU A 200 -0.53 -18.77 -4.03
C LEU A 200 -0.25 -19.36 -2.64
N PHE A 201 -1.27 -19.48 -1.78
CA PHE A 201 -1.11 -20.10 -0.46
C PHE A 201 -0.64 -21.56 -0.60
N LYS A 202 -1.30 -22.35 -1.46
CA LYS A 202 -0.91 -23.75 -1.75
C LYS A 202 0.51 -23.83 -2.33
N LYS A 203 0.86 -22.91 -3.25
CA LYS A 203 2.22 -22.80 -3.81
C LYS A 203 3.25 -22.55 -2.71
N PHE A 204 3.02 -21.62 -1.80
CA PHE A 204 3.94 -21.33 -0.70
C PHE A 204 4.13 -22.55 0.21
N GLN A 205 3.06 -23.26 0.55
CA GLN A 205 3.17 -24.51 1.31
C GLN A 205 4.01 -25.55 0.58
N SER A 206 3.84 -25.70 -0.75
CA SER A 206 4.59 -26.70 -1.55
C SER A 206 6.10 -26.42 -1.64
N ILE A 207 6.52 -25.16 -1.47
CA ILE A 207 7.92 -24.73 -1.49
C ILE A 207 8.45 -24.34 -0.11
N ASN A 208 7.75 -24.76 0.96
CA ASN A 208 8.10 -24.51 2.37
C ASN A 208 8.28 -23.05 2.77
N ILE A 209 7.57 -22.12 2.12
CA ILE A 209 7.43 -20.76 2.62
C ILE A 209 6.35 -20.76 3.70
N GLN A 210 6.74 -20.42 4.93
CA GLN A 210 5.87 -20.49 6.10
C GLN A 210 5.17 -19.16 6.37
N GLU A 211 3.90 -19.24 6.80
CA GLU A 211 3.24 -18.10 7.46
C GLU A 211 3.86 -17.85 8.85
N ILE A 212 3.72 -16.63 9.36
CA ILE A 212 4.20 -16.21 10.68
C ILE A 212 3.05 -15.88 11.64
#